data_1987c685dcc347be3242672360d65baa
#
_entry.id   1987c685dcc347be3242672360d65baa
#
_cell.length_a   1.000
_cell.length_b   1.000
_cell.length_c   1.000
_cell.angle_alpha   90.00
_cell.angle_beta   90.00
_cell.angle_gamma   90.00
#
_symmetry.space_group_name_H-M   'P 1'
#
loop_
_entity.id
_entity.type
_entity.pdbx_description
1 polymer ?
#
loop_
_entity_poly.entity_id
_entity_poly.type
_entity_poly.pdbx_seq_one_letter_code
_entity_poly.pdbx_strand_id
1 'polypeptide(L)'
;MRQLHEAFPHRDPTKLGENEVLDFLISLRQQRKLKDSTVNQAVCALRAFYRDHLGRKWKGWSQIKIRRDEQLPNVLSRDEVARFLGAVRQGRFLAVFTLMYHCGLRLSEVVSLKPGHIDASRGVVRIIGSKGGKDREIPISKALIERLRAFWKLHRNPEWLFPSPGRGWKSAGATLPDALRRSTKPMSDSSVQAAMRATVVALGWDLRHGRRPVTCHTLRHCFATHLLDAGVSICLVSQYLGHSSLKPTLVYLHLTEASEAKAREVLANFPGL
;
A
#
# COMPACT_ATOMS: atom_id res chain seq x y z
N MET A 1 -22.79 -3.59 3.19
CA MET A 1 -24.01 -4.44 3.15
C MET A 1 -24.21 -5.26 4.42
N ARG A 2 -23.23 -6.09 4.92
CA ARG A 2 -23.45 -6.91 6.14
C ARG A 2 -23.90 -6.07 7.34
N GLN A 3 -23.24 -4.95 7.65
CA GLN A 3 -23.60 -4.07 8.76
C GLN A 3 -24.99 -3.41 8.59
N LEU A 4 -25.42 -3.15 7.35
CA LEU A 4 -26.77 -2.65 7.08
C LEU A 4 -27.81 -3.73 7.37
N HIS A 5 -27.54 -4.98 6.95
CA HIS A 5 -28.41 -6.12 7.24
C HIS A 5 -28.51 -6.41 8.75
N GLU A 6 -27.40 -6.27 9.48
CA GLU A 6 -27.39 -6.39 10.96
C GLU A 6 -28.21 -5.29 11.64
N ALA A 7 -28.28 -4.08 11.06
CA ALA A 7 -29.11 -2.99 11.58
C ALA A 7 -30.60 -3.14 11.25
N PHE A 8 -30.91 -3.84 10.16
CA PHE A 8 -32.28 -4.11 9.69
C PHE A 8 -32.47 -5.60 9.42
N PRO A 9 -32.46 -6.48 10.46
CA PRO A 9 -32.34 -7.93 10.29
C PRO A 9 -33.51 -8.59 9.56
N HIS A 10 -34.69 -7.96 9.54
CA HIS A 10 -35.90 -8.52 8.89
C HIS A 10 -36.37 -7.68 7.70
N ARG A 11 -35.51 -6.80 7.20
CA ARG A 11 -35.87 -5.88 6.09
C ARG A 11 -35.00 -6.18 4.88
N ASP A 12 -35.62 -6.22 3.73
CA ASP A 12 -34.90 -6.26 2.44
C ASP A 12 -34.18 -4.93 2.23
N PRO A 13 -32.84 -4.93 2.11
CA PRO A 13 -32.07 -3.72 1.87
C PRO A 13 -32.53 -2.92 0.66
N THR A 14 -33.10 -3.58 -0.36
CA THR A 14 -33.61 -2.91 -1.55
C THR A 14 -34.87 -2.08 -1.29
N LYS A 15 -35.57 -2.35 -0.18
CA LYS A 15 -36.82 -1.67 0.19
C LYS A 15 -36.64 -0.56 1.22
N LEU A 16 -35.41 -0.36 1.75
CA LEU A 16 -35.13 0.72 2.70
C LEU A 16 -35.28 2.09 2.03
N GLY A 17 -35.85 3.02 2.76
CA GLY A 17 -36.01 4.40 2.34
C GLY A 17 -34.75 5.26 2.58
N GLU A 18 -34.77 6.46 2.01
CA GLU A 18 -33.66 7.42 2.13
C GLU A 18 -33.32 7.72 3.59
N ASN A 19 -34.34 8.07 4.41
CA ASN A 19 -34.16 8.44 5.82
C ASN A 19 -33.60 7.29 6.64
N GLU A 20 -34.05 6.05 6.44
CA GLU A 20 -33.55 4.88 7.17
C GLU A 20 -32.05 4.63 6.90
N VAL A 21 -31.63 4.83 5.66
CA VAL A 21 -30.21 4.68 5.29
C VAL A 21 -29.36 5.82 5.80
N LEU A 22 -29.90 7.05 5.84
CA LEU A 22 -29.23 8.21 6.43
C LEU A 22 -29.07 8.04 7.94
N ASP A 23 -30.13 7.63 8.65
CA ASP A 23 -30.10 7.38 10.09
C ASP A 23 -29.11 6.26 10.44
N PHE A 24 -29.03 5.22 9.62
CA PHE A 24 -28.01 4.19 9.78
C PHE A 24 -26.58 4.77 9.65
N LEU A 25 -26.31 5.61 8.67
CA LEU A 25 -25.01 6.25 8.51
C LEU A 25 -24.66 7.17 9.70
N ILE A 26 -25.65 7.90 10.23
CA ILE A 26 -25.49 8.72 11.42
C ILE A 26 -25.17 7.83 12.63
N SER A 27 -25.87 6.70 12.80
CA SER A 27 -25.63 5.75 13.88
C SER A 27 -24.22 5.17 13.87
N LEU A 28 -23.64 4.90 12.68
CA LEU A 28 -22.26 4.44 12.55
C LEU A 28 -21.27 5.44 13.16
N ARG A 29 -21.53 6.73 13.02
CA ARG A 29 -20.67 7.79 13.54
C ARG A 29 -20.91 8.04 15.03
N GLN A 30 -22.15 8.21 15.44
CA GLN A 30 -22.52 8.65 16.79
C GLN A 30 -22.53 7.51 17.81
N GLN A 31 -23.17 6.40 17.48
CA GLN A 31 -23.36 5.28 18.40
C GLN A 31 -22.18 4.30 18.37
N ARG A 32 -21.70 3.91 17.15
CA ARG A 32 -20.58 2.97 17.00
C ARG A 32 -19.21 3.65 17.04
N LYS A 33 -19.14 4.98 17.10
CA LYS A 33 -17.91 5.80 17.17
C LYS A 33 -16.85 5.38 16.13
N LEU A 34 -17.29 4.99 14.93
CA LEU A 34 -16.38 4.58 13.86
C LEU A 34 -15.60 5.80 13.32
N LYS A 35 -14.37 5.54 12.88
CA LYS A 35 -13.55 6.60 12.25
C LYS A 35 -14.23 7.14 10.99
N ASP A 36 -14.08 8.43 10.74
CA ASP A 36 -14.65 9.12 9.57
C ASP A 36 -14.30 8.41 8.24
N SER A 37 -13.10 7.87 8.11
CA SER A 37 -12.70 7.07 6.94
C SER A 37 -13.56 5.81 6.73
N THR A 38 -13.94 5.12 7.81
CA THR A 38 -14.81 3.94 7.76
C THR A 38 -16.25 4.32 7.41
N VAL A 39 -16.74 5.42 7.99
CA VAL A 39 -18.07 5.96 7.65
C VAL A 39 -18.11 6.40 6.19
N ASN A 40 -17.05 7.05 5.68
CA ASN A 40 -16.92 7.41 4.27
C ASN A 40 -16.98 6.19 3.33
N GLN A 41 -16.34 5.08 3.70
CA GLN A 41 -16.44 3.83 2.93
C GLN A 41 -17.88 3.30 2.91
N ALA A 42 -18.59 3.33 4.04
CA ALA A 42 -20.00 2.96 4.10
C ALA A 42 -20.86 3.86 3.22
N VAL A 43 -20.67 5.18 3.27
CA VAL A 43 -21.37 6.15 2.40
C VAL A 43 -21.12 5.84 0.93
N CYS A 44 -19.87 5.63 0.52
CA CYS A 44 -19.53 5.31 -0.87
C CYS A 44 -20.18 3.99 -1.32
N ALA A 45 -20.14 2.95 -0.47
CA ALA A 45 -20.72 1.65 -0.78
C ALA A 45 -22.27 1.71 -0.91
N LEU A 46 -22.93 2.42 0.01
CA LEU A 46 -24.38 2.58 -0.03
C LEU A 46 -24.83 3.48 -1.18
N ARG A 47 -24.05 4.53 -1.48
CA ARG A 47 -24.30 5.39 -2.64
C ARG A 47 -24.21 4.58 -3.94
N ALA A 48 -23.18 3.77 -4.10
CA ALA A 48 -23.02 2.89 -5.26
C ALA A 48 -24.20 1.90 -5.36
N PHE A 49 -24.64 1.31 -4.25
CA PHE A 49 -25.76 0.38 -4.24
C PHE A 49 -27.09 1.08 -4.58
N TYR A 50 -27.47 2.13 -3.85
CA TYR A 50 -28.78 2.75 -4.04
C TYR A 50 -28.86 3.62 -5.29
N ARG A 51 -27.82 4.41 -5.58
CA ARG A 51 -27.81 5.31 -6.74
C ARG A 51 -27.45 4.58 -8.03
N ASP A 52 -26.34 3.84 -8.02
CA ASP A 52 -25.77 3.34 -9.27
C ASP A 52 -26.37 1.98 -9.66
N HIS A 53 -26.73 1.12 -8.68
CA HIS A 53 -27.33 -0.18 -8.95
C HIS A 53 -28.87 -0.15 -8.95
N LEU A 54 -29.50 0.53 -7.97
CA LEU A 54 -30.96 0.60 -7.87
C LEU A 54 -31.58 1.85 -8.56
N GLY A 55 -30.78 2.75 -9.11
CA GLY A 55 -31.22 3.95 -9.83
C GLY A 55 -31.93 5.00 -8.97
N ARG A 56 -31.79 4.95 -7.62
CA ARG A 56 -32.49 5.86 -6.72
C ARG A 56 -31.82 7.22 -6.65
N LYS A 57 -32.57 8.28 -6.99
CA LYS A 57 -32.10 9.68 -6.97
C LYS A 57 -32.40 10.35 -5.63
N TRP A 58 -31.73 9.94 -4.57
CA TRP A 58 -31.89 10.53 -3.24
C TRP A 58 -31.13 11.85 -3.09
N LYS A 59 -31.78 12.86 -2.50
CA LYS A 59 -31.18 14.19 -2.29
C LYS A 59 -30.21 14.23 -1.11
N GLY A 60 -30.41 13.43 -0.08
CA GLY A 60 -29.61 13.39 1.14
C GLY A 60 -28.13 13.06 0.92
N TRP A 61 -27.79 12.41 -0.19
CA TRP A 61 -26.38 12.13 -0.49
C TRP A 61 -25.50 13.39 -0.59
N SER A 62 -26.05 14.52 -0.99
CA SER A 62 -25.35 15.80 -1.08
C SER A 62 -25.11 16.45 0.27
N GLN A 63 -25.92 16.10 1.28
CA GLN A 63 -25.85 16.64 2.64
C GLN A 63 -24.80 15.93 3.51
N ILE A 64 -24.39 14.71 3.12
CA ILE A 64 -23.39 13.94 3.86
C ILE A 64 -21.99 14.47 3.53
N LYS A 65 -21.55 15.46 4.31
CA LYS A 65 -20.17 15.97 4.29
C LYS A 65 -19.39 15.30 5.43
N ILE A 66 -18.60 14.26 5.12
CA ILE A 66 -17.68 13.67 6.10
C ILE A 66 -16.31 14.29 5.84
N ARG A 67 -15.77 14.98 6.85
CA ARG A 67 -14.41 15.51 6.80
C ARG A 67 -13.44 14.35 6.61
N ARG A 68 -12.53 14.49 5.67
CA ARG A 68 -11.36 13.61 5.60
C ARG A 68 -10.33 14.20 6.56
N ASP A 69 -10.05 13.50 7.64
CA ASP A 69 -8.84 13.79 8.41
C ASP A 69 -7.65 13.52 7.49
N GLU A 70 -7.06 14.56 6.97
CA GLU A 70 -5.79 14.48 6.20
C GLU A 70 -4.65 14.24 7.18
N GLN A 71 -4.58 13.03 7.70
CA GLN A 71 -3.43 12.64 8.51
C GLN A 71 -2.22 12.47 7.59
N LEU A 72 -1.14 13.20 7.92
CA LEU A 72 0.14 13.04 7.23
C LEU A 72 0.59 11.58 7.31
N PRO A 73 1.13 11.03 6.23
CA PRO A 73 1.65 9.67 6.22
C PRO A 73 2.70 9.45 7.31
N ASN A 74 2.75 8.22 7.85
CA ASN A 74 3.86 7.81 8.70
C ASN A 74 5.07 7.49 7.82
N VAL A 75 6.17 8.20 8.03
CA VAL A 75 7.44 8.01 7.32
C VAL A 75 8.51 7.65 8.34
N LEU A 76 9.26 6.60 8.05
CA LEU A 76 10.44 6.20 8.81
C LEU A 76 11.67 6.92 8.24
N SER A 77 12.64 7.27 9.06
CA SER A 77 13.94 7.71 8.59
C SER A 77 14.68 6.60 7.82
N ARG A 78 15.73 6.95 7.08
CA ARG A 78 16.55 5.95 6.35
C ARG A 78 17.15 4.92 7.30
N ASP A 79 17.60 5.34 8.48
CA ASP A 79 18.14 4.46 9.50
C ASP A 79 17.06 3.54 10.10
N GLU A 80 15.86 4.07 10.34
CA GLU A 80 14.72 3.26 10.78
C GLU A 80 14.33 2.22 9.75
N VAL A 81 14.31 2.56 8.44
CA VAL A 81 14.08 1.59 7.38
C VAL A 81 15.17 0.52 7.35
N ALA A 82 16.44 0.90 7.50
CA ALA A 82 17.56 -0.05 7.58
C ALA A 82 17.41 -0.99 8.77
N ARG A 83 17.09 -0.46 9.96
CA ARG A 83 16.80 -1.25 11.17
C ARG A 83 15.61 -2.19 10.96
N PHE A 84 14.53 -1.72 10.33
CA PHE A 84 13.37 -2.55 10.01
C PHE A 84 13.77 -3.72 9.11
N LEU A 85 14.44 -3.44 7.98
CA LEU A 85 14.90 -4.48 7.05
C LEU A 85 15.86 -5.46 7.70
N GLY A 86 16.76 -4.99 8.55
CA GLY A 86 17.70 -5.84 9.30
C GLY A 86 17.03 -6.75 10.34
N ALA A 87 15.84 -6.38 10.84
CA ALA A 87 15.10 -7.18 11.81
C ALA A 87 14.18 -8.25 11.15
N VAL A 88 14.05 -8.25 9.83
CA VAL A 88 13.20 -9.23 9.12
C VAL A 88 13.88 -10.60 9.09
N ARG A 89 13.33 -11.56 9.85
CA ARG A 89 13.93 -12.88 10.04
C ARG A 89 13.91 -13.79 8.81
N GLN A 90 12.88 -13.67 7.95
CA GLN A 90 12.71 -14.58 6.81
C GLN A 90 13.08 -13.89 5.49
N GLY A 91 14.06 -14.43 4.78
CA GLY A 91 14.61 -13.87 3.54
C GLY A 91 13.55 -13.57 2.46
N ARG A 92 12.48 -14.38 2.39
CA ARG A 92 11.37 -14.14 1.45
C ARG A 92 10.61 -12.85 1.75
N PHE A 93 10.38 -12.51 3.01
CA PHE A 93 9.74 -11.25 3.38
C PHE A 93 10.70 -10.08 3.30
N LEU A 94 11.99 -10.31 3.62
CA LEU A 94 13.02 -9.30 3.42
C LEU A 94 13.08 -8.87 1.94
N ALA A 95 13.07 -9.81 0.99
CA ALA A 95 13.06 -9.51 -0.43
C ALA A 95 11.82 -8.69 -0.84
N VAL A 96 10.63 -9.05 -0.32
CA VAL A 96 9.38 -8.31 -0.54
C VAL A 96 9.49 -6.87 -0.01
N PHE A 97 9.88 -6.69 1.26
CA PHE A 97 9.95 -5.37 1.88
C PHE A 97 11.04 -4.49 1.26
N THR A 98 12.19 -5.09 0.91
CA THR A 98 13.26 -4.39 0.19
C THR A 98 12.73 -3.84 -1.13
N LEU A 99 12.02 -4.67 -1.92
CA LEU A 99 11.47 -4.24 -3.20
C LEU A 99 10.35 -3.19 -3.03
N MET A 100 9.50 -3.32 -2.00
CA MET A 100 8.49 -2.31 -1.67
C MET A 100 9.12 -0.95 -1.36
N TYR A 101 10.19 -0.93 -0.59
CA TYR A 101 10.89 0.29 -0.24
C TYR A 101 11.65 0.88 -1.44
N HIS A 102 12.37 0.07 -2.22
CA HIS A 102 13.19 0.57 -3.34
C HIS A 102 12.38 0.96 -4.58
N CYS A 103 11.16 0.46 -4.72
CA CYS A 103 10.31 0.71 -5.90
C CYS A 103 8.96 1.35 -5.56
N GLY A 104 8.67 1.58 -4.30
CA GLY A 104 7.39 2.17 -3.88
C GLY A 104 6.17 1.33 -4.25
N LEU A 105 6.29 0.01 -4.37
CA LEU A 105 5.22 -0.86 -4.81
C LEU A 105 4.09 -0.99 -3.80
N ARG A 106 2.86 -1.14 -4.30
CA ARG A 106 1.74 -1.58 -3.48
C ARG A 106 1.91 -3.05 -3.10
N LEU A 107 1.34 -3.47 -1.99
CA LEU A 107 1.42 -4.86 -1.54
C LEU A 107 0.94 -5.84 -2.62
N SER A 108 -0.22 -5.58 -3.22
CA SER A 108 -0.74 -6.42 -4.30
C SER A 108 0.15 -6.45 -5.54
N GLU A 109 0.85 -5.37 -5.85
CA GLU A 109 1.79 -5.31 -6.98
C GLU A 109 3.02 -6.17 -6.72
N VAL A 110 3.63 -6.07 -5.54
CA VAL A 110 4.85 -6.83 -5.24
C VAL A 110 4.59 -8.33 -5.18
N VAL A 111 3.49 -8.79 -4.56
CA VAL A 111 3.20 -10.22 -4.46
C VAL A 111 2.84 -10.86 -5.81
N SER A 112 2.31 -10.07 -6.75
CA SER A 112 1.96 -10.55 -8.11
C SER A 112 3.09 -10.42 -9.13
N LEU A 113 4.31 -10.05 -8.70
CA LEU A 113 5.44 -9.99 -9.62
C LEU A 113 5.84 -11.38 -10.13
N LYS A 114 6.16 -11.43 -11.42
CA LYS A 114 6.74 -12.60 -12.11
C LYS A 114 8.24 -12.38 -12.34
N PRO A 115 9.06 -13.44 -12.46
CA PRO A 115 10.47 -13.30 -12.77
C PRO A 115 10.73 -12.46 -14.03
N GLY A 116 9.90 -12.63 -15.07
CA GLY A 116 9.99 -11.88 -16.34
C GLY A 116 9.65 -10.38 -16.24
N HIS A 117 9.14 -9.92 -15.08
CA HIS A 117 8.93 -8.48 -14.86
C HIS A 117 10.23 -7.76 -14.46
N ILE A 118 11.31 -8.50 -14.15
CA ILE A 118 12.63 -7.92 -13.85
C ILE A 118 13.46 -7.94 -15.13
N ASP A 119 13.64 -6.79 -15.73
CA ASP A 119 14.55 -6.62 -16.88
C ASP A 119 15.94 -6.24 -16.38
N ALA A 120 16.78 -7.24 -16.22
CA ALA A 120 18.13 -7.04 -15.71
C ALA A 120 19.05 -6.30 -16.69
N SER A 121 18.77 -6.38 -18.00
CA SER A 121 19.57 -5.70 -19.03
C SER A 121 19.35 -4.20 -19.02
N ARG A 122 18.09 -3.79 -18.81
CA ARG A 122 17.69 -2.37 -18.71
C ARG A 122 17.74 -1.83 -17.28
N GLY A 123 17.90 -2.70 -16.27
CA GLY A 123 17.88 -2.30 -14.88
C GLY A 123 16.53 -1.76 -14.41
N VAL A 124 15.43 -2.38 -14.84
CA VAL A 124 14.07 -1.94 -14.48
C VAL A 124 13.19 -3.10 -14.00
N VAL A 125 12.23 -2.75 -13.16
CA VAL A 125 11.06 -3.60 -12.86
C VAL A 125 9.83 -3.05 -13.57
N ARG A 126 9.09 -3.94 -14.25
CA ARG A 126 7.84 -3.62 -14.95
C ARG A 126 6.65 -3.97 -14.07
N ILE A 127 5.78 -3.02 -13.85
CA ILE A 127 4.52 -3.21 -13.13
C ILE A 127 3.39 -3.18 -14.14
N ILE A 128 2.77 -4.34 -14.35
CA ILE A 128 1.73 -4.58 -15.35
C ILE A 128 0.37 -4.64 -14.66
N GLY A 129 -0.66 -4.08 -15.29
CA GLY A 129 -2.04 -4.19 -14.81
C GLY A 129 -2.32 -3.46 -13.49
N SER A 130 -1.59 -2.39 -13.20
CA SER A 130 -1.84 -1.58 -12.00
C SER A 130 -3.25 -0.97 -12.02
N LYS A 131 -3.78 -0.62 -10.84
CA LYS A 131 -5.11 0.02 -10.70
C LYS A 131 -5.20 1.26 -11.60
N GLY A 132 -6.04 1.19 -12.66
CA GLY A 132 -6.16 2.24 -13.68
C GLY A 132 -5.52 1.88 -15.03
N GLY A 133 -5.02 0.64 -15.23
CA GLY A 133 -4.62 0.08 -16.54
C GLY A 133 -3.32 0.63 -17.14
N LYS A 134 -2.55 1.43 -16.40
CA LYS A 134 -1.28 1.99 -16.90
C LYS A 134 -0.11 1.17 -16.36
N ASP A 135 0.62 0.56 -17.27
CA ASP A 135 1.90 -0.07 -16.98
C ASP A 135 2.95 0.99 -16.68
N ARG A 136 3.92 0.63 -15.84
CA ARG A 136 5.05 1.51 -15.53
C ARG A 136 6.33 0.74 -15.31
N GLU A 137 7.44 1.38 -15.60
CA GLU A 137 8.77 0.87 -15.34
C GLU A 137 9.43 1.69 -14.23
N ILE A 138 10.11 1.02 -13.31
CA ILE A 138 10.82 1.65 -12.20
C ILE A 138 12.27 1.20 -12.27
N PRO A 139 13.24 2.13 -12.35
CA PRO A 139 14.66 1.78 -12.32
C PRO A 139 15.04 1.11 -11.01
N ILE A 140 15.87 0.07 -11.09
CA ILE A 140 16.39 -0.66 -9.93
C ILE A 140 17.91 -0.88 -10.06
N SER A 141 18.59 -0.86 -8.92
CA SER A 141 20.04 -1.05 -8.88
C SER A 141 20.45 -2.47 -9.22
N LYS A 142 21.67 -2.65 -9.74
CA LYS A 142 22.28 -3.97 -9.98
C LYS A 142 22.28 -4.82 -8.70
N ALA A 143 22.61 -4.22 -7.56
CA ALA A 143 22.61 -4.89 -6.27
C ALA A 143 21.23 -5.46 -5.89
N LEU A 144 20.13 -4.71 -6.17
CA LEU A 144 18.77 -5.20 -5.93
C LEU A 144 18.42 -6.35 -6.89
N ILE A 145 18.81 -6.25 -8.17
CA ILE A 145 18.60 -7.33 -9.15
C ILE A 145 19.31 -8.62 -8.69
N GLU A 146 20.54 -8.52 -8.24
CA GLU A 146 21.31 -9.68 -7.75
C GLU A 146 20.68 -10.31 -6.52
N ARG A 147 20.19 -9.51 -5.57
CA ARG A 147 19.46 -10.01 -4.40
C ARG A 147 18.18 -10.74 -4.79
N LEU A 148 17.41 -10.19 -5.72
CA LEU A 148 16.19 -10.82 -6.23
C LEU A 148 16.53 -12.12 -6.99
N ARG A 149 17.60 -12.13 -7.78
CA ARG A 149 18.10 -13.31 -8.49
C ARG A 149 18.56 -14.39 -7.52
N ALA A 150 19.31 -14.03 -6.48
CA ALA A 150 19.74 -14.95 -5.43
C ALA A 150 18.54 -15.57 -4.72
N PHE A 151 17.53 -14.77 -4.36
CA PHE A 151 16.30 -15.27 -3.78
C PHE A 151 15.56 -16.21 -4.73
N TRP A 152 15.37 -15.83 -6.00
CA TRP A 152 14.69 -16.67 -6.99
C TRP A 152 15.42 -18.01 -7.23
N LYS A 153 16.75 -18.02 -7.24
CA LYS A 153 17.55 -19.24 -7.38
C LYS A 153 17.27 -20.28 -6.31
N LEU A 154 16.81 -19.90 -5.11
CA LEU A 154 16.49 -20.83 -4.02
C LEU A 154 15.26 -21.70 -4.36
N HIS A 155 14.30 -21.20 -5.10
CA HIS A 155 13.06 -21.93 -5.40
C HIS A 155 12.80 -22.12 -6.90
N ARG A 156 13.34 -21.28 -7.77
CA ARG A 156 13.20 -21.36 -9.24
C ARG A 156 11.75 -21.55 -9.70
N ASN A 157 10.79 -20.90 -9.03
CA ASN A 157 9.40 -20.93 -9.46
C ASN A 157 9.28 -20.26 -10.84
N PRO A 158 8.63 -20.89 -11.84
CA PRO A 158 8.57 -20.33 -13.19
C PRO A 158 7.60 -19.18 -13.34
N GLU A 159 6.57 -19.11 -12.48
CA GLU A 159 5.48 -18.14 -12.62
C GLU A 159 5.64 -16.95 -11.68
N TRP A 160 5.98 -17.20 -10.40
CA TRP A 160 5.95 -16.16 -9.36
C TRP A 160 7.36 -15.86 -8.84
N LEU A 161 7.66 -14.57 -8.73
CA LEU A 161 8.87 -14.12 -8.03
C LEU A 161 8.75 -14.37 -6.51
N PHE A 162 7.53 -14.24 -5.98
CA PHE A 162 7.21 -14.47 -4.57
C PHE A 162 6.08 -15.52 -4.43
N PRO A 163 6.40 -16.81 -4.64
CA PRO A 163 5.40 -17.87 -4.52
C PRO A 163 4.99 -18.12 -3.07
N SER A 164 3.78 -18.68 -2.87
CA SER A 164 3.29 -19.16 -1.57
C SER A 164 3.69 -20.61 -1.37
N PRO A 165 4.19 -21.03 -0.18
CA PRO A 165 4.46 -22.45 0.06
C PRO A 165 3.19 -23.31 0.20
N GLY A 166 1.98 -22.66 0.23
CA GLY A 166 0.73 -23.35 0.49
C GLY A 166 0.49 -23.65 1.98
N ARG A 167 -0.70 -24.13 2.28
CA ARG A 167 -1.00 -24.65 3.64
C ARG A 167 -0.52 -26.09 3.77
N GLY A 168 0.00 -26.46 4.94
CA GLY A 168 0.39 -27.84 5.22
C GLY A 168 1.69 -28.33 4.54
N TRP A 169 2.45 -27.46 3.87
CA TRP A 169 3.69 -27.85 3.21
C TRP A 169 4.70 -28.54 4.15
N LYS A 170 4.74 -28.13 5.42
CA LYS A 170 5.59 -28.77 6.45
C LYS A 170 5.12 -30.19 6.79
N SER A 171 3.82 -30.37 6.92
CA SER A 171 3.22 -31.68 7.22
C SER A 171 3.36 -32.66 6.05
N ALA A 172 3.56 -32.16 4.83
CA ALA A 172 3.83 -32.96 3.64
C ALA A 172 5.31 -33.38 3.50
N GLY A 173 6.17 -33.08 4.48
CA GLY A 173 7.59 -33.42 4.45
C GLY A 173 8.41 -32.66 3.39
N ALA A 174 7.83 -31.67 2.75
CA ALA A 174 8.52 -30.89 1.71
C ALA A 174 9.48 -29.86 2.32
N THR A 175 10.60 -29.57 1.66
CA THR A 175 11.44 -28.43 1.99
C THR A 175 10.74 -27.13 1.56
N LEU A 176 11.08 -26.01 2.21
CA LEU A 176 10.53 -24.72 1.78
C LEU A 176 10.82 -24.40 0.31
N PRO A 177 12.06 -24.57 -0.21
CA PRO A 177 12.35 -24.38 -1.64
C PRO A 177 11.48 -25.22 -2.56
N ASP A 178 11.24 -26.49 -2.24
CA ASP A 178 10.42 -27.38 -3.07
C ASP A 178 8.94 -26.96 -3.05
N ALA A 179 8.43 -26.61 -1.89
CA ALA A 179 7.06 -26.09 -1.75
C ALA A 179 6.87 -24.79 -2.55
N LEU A 180 7.85 -23.89 -2.52
CA LEU A 180 7.82 -22.65 -3.30
C LEU A 180 7.95 -22.92 -4.80
N ARG A 181 8.81 -23.86 -5.22
CA ARG A 181 9.01 -24.23 -6.64
C ARG A 181 7.71 -24.71 -7.28
N ARG A 182 6.97 -25.58 -6.59
CA ARG A 182 5.74 -26.20 -7.08
C ARG A 182 4.50 -25.34 -6.95
N SER A 183 4.62 -24.20 -6.31
CA SER A 183 3.47 -23.32 -6.04
C SER A 183 2.91 -22.71 -7.30
N THR A 184 1.60 -22.78 -7.45
CA THR A 184 0.84 -22.12 -8.52
C THR A 184 0.21 -20.79 -8.06
N LYS A 185 0.45 -20.40 -6.79
CA LYS A 185 -0.16 -19.20 -6.21
C LYS A 185 0.92 -18.24 -5.70
N PRO A 186 0.72 -16.93 -5.85
CA PRO A 186 1.60 -15.94 -5.26
C PRO A 186 1.47 -15.93 -3.72
N MET A 187 2.43 -15.31 -3.06
CA MET A 187 2.39 -15.03 -1.64
C MET A 187 1.15 -14.20 -1.30
N SER A 188 0.45 -14.56 -0.22
CA SER A 188 -0.76 -13.84 0.19
C SER A 188 -0.43 -12.52 0.88
N ASP A 189 -1.25 -11.49 0.65
CA ASP A 189 -1.16 -10.19 1.33
C ASP A 189 -1.17 -10.35 2.84
N SER A 190 -1.99 -11.27 3.37
CA SER A 190 -2.11 -11.55 4.81
C SER A 190 -0.81 -12.08 5.41
N SER A 191 -0.04 -12.90 4.68
CA SER A 191 1.25 -13.40 5.15
C SER A 191 2.31 -12.31 5.22
N VAL A 192 2.33 -11.40 4.24
CA VAL A 192 3.24 -10.25 4.24
C VAL A 192 2.88 -9.28 5.37
N GLN A 193 1.59 -8.99 5.55
CA GLN A 193 1.11 -8.14 6.65
C GLN A 193 1.41 -8.76 8.03
N ALA A 194 1.30 -10.08 8.17
CA ALA A 194 1.66 -10.78 9.40
C ALA A 194 3.17 -10.65 9.68
N ALA A 195 4.02 -10.83 8.67
CA ALA A 195 5.46 -10.65 8.79
C ALA A 195 5.83 -9.20 9.13
N MET A 196 5.16 -8.21 8.52
CA MET A 196 5.32 -6.79 8.85
C MET A 196 5.03 -6.56 10.34
N ARG A 197 3.85 -6.99 10.83
CA ARG A 197 3.48 -6.84 12.24
C ARG A 197 4.48 -7.52 13.19
N ALA A 198 4.90 -8.74 12.87
CA ALA A 198 5.87 -9.47 13.69
C ALA A 198 7.22 -8.72 13.79
N THR A 199 7.69 -8.12 12.69
CA THR A 199 8.93 -7.33 12.68
C THR A 199 8.77 -6.04 13.47
N VAL A 200 7.64 -5.34 13.33
CA VAL A 200 7.33 -4.11 14.08
C VAL A 200 7.30 -4.38 15.59
N VAL A 201 6.65 -5.48 16.01
CA VAL A 201 6.61 -5.91 17.42
C VAL A 201 8.01 -6.26 17.92
N ALA A 202 8.82 -7.00 17.14
CA ALA A 202 10.18 -7.37 17.51
C ALA A 202 11.10 -6.16 17.70
N LEU A 203 10.83 -5.04 17.03
CA LEU A 203 11.53 -3.77 17.17
C LEU A 203 11.00 -2.89 18.33
N GLY A 204 9.92 -3.30 18.99
CA GLY A 204 9.25 -2.46 19.99
C GLY A 204 8.55 -1.23 19.40
N TRP A 205 8.22 -1.25 18.12
CA TRP A 205 7.58 -0.13 17.40
C TRP A 205 6.06 -0.26 17.34
N ASP A 206 5.49 -0.98 18.25
CA ASP A 206 4.05 -1.12 18.35
C ASP A 206 3.38 0.12 18.96
N LEU A 207 2.04 0.14 18.89
CA LEU A 207 1.23 1.28 19.38
C LEU A 207 1.38 1.58 20.87
N ARG A 208 1.92 0.64 21.66
CA ARG A 208 2.11 0.80 23.11
C ARG A 208 3.08 1.92 23.45
N HIS A 209 3.94 2.31 22.51
CA HIS A 209 4.93 3.37 22.67
C HIS A 209 4.51 4.68 21.97
N GLY A 210 3.21 4.87 21.68
CA GLY A 210 2.69 6.09 21.07
C GLY A 210 3.10 6.31 19.60
N ARG A 211 3.77 5.34 18.99
CA ARG A 211 4.16 5.42 17.57
C ARG A 211 2.96 5.18 16.66
N ARG A 212 2.94 5.85 15.52
CA ARG A 212 1.96 5.56 14.46
C ARG A 212 2.21 4.15 13.91
N PRO A 213 1.14 3.43 13.48
CA PRO A 213 1.29 2.08 12.93
C PRO A 213 2.24 2.06 11.73
N VAL A 214 3.25 1.19 11.77
CA VAL A 214 4.09 0.89 10.61
C VAL A 214 3.45 -0.24 9.82
N THR A 215 3.19 0.00 8.55
CA THR A 215 2.48 -0.92 7.65
C THR A 215 3.25 -1.08 6.34
N CYS A 216 2.81 -1.99 5.48
CA CYS A 216 3.36 -2.11 4.12
C CYS A 216 3.30 -0.78 3.35
N HIS A 217 2.24 0.01 3.54
CA HIS A 217 2.14 1.33 2.93
C HIS A 217 3.17 2.34 3.45
N THR A 218 3.63 2.17 4.69
CA THR A 218 4.70 3.02 5.26
C THR A 218 5.98 2.93 4.43
N LEU A 219 6.38 1.74 3.95
CA LEU A 219 7.56 1.60 3.09
C LEU A 219 7.40 2.36 1.76
N ARG A 220 6.20 2.37 1.20
CA ARG A 220 5.89 3.14 0.00
C ARG A 220 5.89 4.65 0.26
N HIS A 221 5.43 5.09 1.43
CA HIS A 221 5.53 6.49 1.84
C HIS A 221 7.00 6.90 2.02
N CYS A 222 7.82 6.05 2.66
CA CYS A 222 9.26 6.28 2.80
C CYS A 222 9.96 6.40 1.43
N PHE A 223 9.64 5.50 0.47
CA PHE A 223 10.17 5.62 -0.89
C PHE A 223 9.87 6.99 -1.51
N ALA A 224 8.61 7.43 -1.45
CA ALA A 224 8.21 8.70 -2.04
C ALA A 224 8.91 9.89 -1.39
N THR A 225 8.89 9.97 -0.05
CA THR A 225 9.50 11.06 0.70
C THR A 225 11.03 11.08 0.51
N HIS A 226 11.70 9.92 0.62
CA HIS A 226 13.16 9.86 0.48
C HIS A 226 13.66 10.17 -0.94
N LEU A 227 12.85 9.90 -1.98
CA LEU A 227 13.19 10.34 -3.34
C LEU A 227 13.02 11.85 -3.52
N LEU A 228 11.97 12.44 -2.96
CA LEU A 228 11.77 13.89 -2.97
C LEU A 228 12.89 14.59 -2.20
N ASP A 229 13.27 14.11 -1.02
CA ASP A 229 14.40 14.62 -0.23
C ASP A 229 15.74 14.51 -0.99
N ALA A 230 15.88 13.50 -1.85
CA ALA A 230 17.03 13.36 -2.74
C ALA A 230 16.96 14.25 -3.98
N GLY A 231 15.92 15.08 -4.12
CA GLY A 231 15.76 16.03 -5.23
C GLY A 231 15.12 15.45 -6.49
N VAL A 232 14.54 14.25 -6.43
CA VAL A 232 13.79 13.69 -7.57
C VAL A 232 12.49 14.45 -7.73
N SER A 233 12.13 14.83 -8.96
CA SER A 233 10.93 15.62 -9.23
C SER A 233 9.65 14.88 -8.79
N ILE A 234 8.68 15.63 -8.28
CA ILE A 234 7.38 15.09 -7.85
C ILE A 234 6.64 14.39 -8.99
N CYS A 235 6.79 14.86 -10.23
CA CYS A 235 6.19 14.24 -11.41
C CYS A 235 6.73 12.82 -11.61
N LEU A 236 8.05 12.64 -11.49
CA LEU A 236 8.70 11.34 -11.63
C LEU A 236 8.35 10.39 -10.48
N VAL A 237 8.34 10.90 -9.24
CA VAL A 237 7.87 10.13 -8.07
C VAL A 237 6.42 9.68 -8.26
N SER A 238 5.54 10.57 -8.72
CA SER A 238 4.13 10.26 -9.02
C SER A 238 4.00 9.17 -10.09
N GLN A 239 4.82 9.23 -11.13
CA GLN A 239 4.89 8.21 -12.20
C GLN A 239 5.33 6.85 -11.63
N TYR A 240 6.41 6.80 -10.85
CA TYR A 240 6.89 5.55 -10.22
C TYR A 240 5.87 4.95 -9.25
N LEU A 241 5.13 5.80 -8.53
CA LEU A 241 4.04 5.35 -7.67
C LEU A 241 2.80 4.88 -8.46
N GLY A 242 2.68 5.21 -9.75
CA GLY A 242 1.50 4.91 -10.55
C GLY A 242 0.25 5.64 -10.04
N HIS A 243 0.39 6.94 -9.75
CA HIS A 243 -0.72 7.79 -9.43
C HIS A 243 -1.32 8.36 -10.72
N SER A 244 -2.64 8.35 -10.84
CA SER A 244 -3.36 8.90 -12.00
C SER A 244 -3.37 10.44 -12.04
N SER A 245 -3.02 11.08 -10.92
CA SER A 245 -2.89 12.54 -10.78
C SER A 245 -1.81 12.85 -9.74
N LEU A 246 -1.32 14.08 -9.71
CA LEU A 246 -0.31 14.53 -8.74
C LEU A 246 -0.89 14.67 -7.32
N LYS A 247 -2.20 14.87 -7.18
CA LYS A 247 -2.85 15.14 -5.89
C LYS A 247 -2.46 14.17 -4.76
N PRO A 248 -2.44 12.83 -4.95
CA PRO A 248 -1.99 11.92 -3.89
C PRO A 248 -0.50 12.03 -3.57
N THR A 249 0.31 12.60 -4.48
CA THR A 249 1.76 12.76 -4.28
C THR A 249 2.10 14.05 -3.55
N LEU A 250 1.25 15.09 -3.68
CA LEU A 250 1.46 16.38 -3.02
C LEU A 250 1.58 16.27 -1.49
N VAL A 251 0.94 15.28 -0.88
CA VAL A 251 1.02 15.05 0.57
C VAL A 251 2.45 14.82 1.06
N TYR A 252 3.34 14.32 0.21
CA TYR A 252 4.74 14.07 0.57
C TYR A 252 5.58 15.35 0.59
N LEU A 253 5.19 16.42 -0.12
CA LEU A 253 5.90 17.70 -0.09
C LEU A 253 5.90 18.34 1.31
N HIS A 254 4.83 18.13 2.09
CA HIS A 254 4.76 18.61 3.46
C HIS A 254 5.65 17.85 4.45
N LEU A 255 6.29 16.76 3.98
CA LEU A 255 7.14 15.90 4.80
C LEU A 255 8.63 16.06 4.45
N THR A 256 8.95 16.87 3.44
CA THR A 256 10.33 17.11 2.99
C THR A 256 10.85 18.43 3.55
N GLU A 257 11.89 18.36 4.38
CA GLU A 257 12.60 19.55 4.89
C GLU A 257 13.56 20.14 3.85
N ALA A 258 14.04 19.29 2.93
CA ALA A 258 15.09 19.64 1.96
C ALA A 258 14.63 20.62 0.87
N SER A 259 13.32 20.75 0.60
CA SER A 259 12.85 21.56 -0.51
C SER A 259 13.04 23.07 -0.27
N GLU A 260 12.85 23.54 0.96
CA GLU A 260 12.97 24.97 1.28
C GLU A 260 14.43 25.41 1.40
N ALA A 261 15.28 24.56 2.05
CA ALA A 261 16.72 24.82 2.15
C ALA A 261 17.38 24.85 0.76
N LYS A 262 17.04 23.89 -0.11
CA LYS A 262 17.54 23.84 -1.48
C LYS A 262 17.02 24.98 -2.36
N ALA A 263 15.77 25.39 -2.18
CA ALA A 263 15.23 26.56 -2.86
C ALA A 263 15.97 27.83 -2.44
N ARG A 264 16.28 28.02 -1.16
CA ARG A 264 17.10 29.14 -0.67
C ARG A 264 18.51 29.12 -1.25
N GLU A 265 19.16 27.95 -1.31
CA GLU A 265 20.47 27.79 -1.93
C GLU A 265 20.48 28.14 -3.41
N VAL A 266 19.49 27.64 -4.17
CA VAL A 266 19.32 27.96 -5.58
C VAL A 266 19.06 29.46 -5.80
N LEU A 267 18.18 30.06 -5.00
CA LEU A 267 17.87 31.47 -5.07
C LEU A 267 19.06 32.37 -4.71
N ALA A 268 19.87 31.96 -3.73
CA ALA A 268 21.09 32.67 -3.36
C ALA A 268 22.16 32.66 -4.46
N ASN A 269 22.15 31.61 -5.30
CA ASN A 269 23.08 31.46 -6.42
C ASN A 269 22.43 31.76 -7.80
N PHE A 270 21.21 32.32 -7.80
CA PHE A 270 20.54 32.70 -9.06
C PHE A 270 21.34 33.82 -9.70
N PRO A 271 21.78 33.67 -10.96
CA PRO A 271 22.52 34.75 -11.63
C PRO A 271 21.64 35.98 -11.64
N GLY A 272 22.12 37.04 -11.01
CA GLY A 272 21.43 38.32 -10.97
C GLY A 272 21.15 38.85 -12.38
N LEU A 273 19.98 39.44 -12.55
CA LEU A 273 19.64 40.26 -13.73
C LEU A 273 20.55 41.46 -13.77
#